data_030e299471f889413c18fafd52fd2511
#
_entry.id   030e299471f889413c18fafd52fd2511
#
_cell.length_a   1.000
_cell.length_b   1.000
_cell.length_c   1.000
_cell.angle_alpha   90.00
_cell.angle_beta   90.00
_cell.angle_gamma   90.00
#
_symmetry.space_group_name_H-M   'P 1'
#
loop_
_entity.id
_entity.type
_entity.pdbx_description
1 polymer ?
#
loop_
_entity_poly.entity_id
_entity_poly.type
_entity_poly.pdbx_seq_one_letter_code
_entity_poly.pdbx_strand_id
1 'polypeptide(L)'
;MHYVDFGPLRERLNRTADFAAWTEENANSTMIDQMKAVSAQDLPEELTVYTAETKDADGVRMITSTADIGDLAAVGMVLDTSAVPADKLSELSFYATLLGSMPTENYTVEQLQTRAALLTNSISIDVGALELEGGGYAPMLTAQFVCMKDDIDEAMALVEEILTKTSLEDTDQMLMNAMQAAFMPGYIAQNQPTQLANILLPAMTTKAGKYNYFVSFLQTDFEESLLAMDEDGLEAAKADMEQVWQIALSGNNASAFCIGDEEAQTKAERAATAFIAALDHTEREAVDYMALDTGLHGNVAVEVPG
;
A
#
# COMPACT_ATOMS: atom_id res chain seq x y z
N MET A 1 20.75 27.04 -37.72
CA MET A 1 19.62 26.16 -37.97
C MET A 1 20.03 24.76 -37.51
N HIS A 2 19.59 24.30 -36.34
CA HIS A 2 19.81 22.93 -35.92
C HIS A 2 18.78 22.03 -36.60
N TYR A 3 19.24 21.14 -37.43
CA TYR A 3 18.40 20.08 -38.03
C TYR A 3 18.09 19.08 -36.91
N VAL A 4 16.82 18.97 -36.53
CA VAL A 4 16.35 17.90 -35.63
C VAL A 4 16.24 16.63 -36.49
N ASP A 5 17.02 15.61 -36.16
CA ASP A 5 16.93 14.29 -36.80
C ASP A 5 15.68 13.58 -36.27
N PHE A 6 14.66 13.45 -37.10
CA PHE A 6 13.42 12.73 -36.81
C PHE A 6 13.51 11.21 -37.09
N GLY A 7 14.67 10.69 -37.45
CA GLY A 7 14.89 9.27 -37.74
C GLY A 7 14.46 8.36 -36.59
N PRO A 8 14.94 8.57 -35.35
CA PRO A 8 14.58 7.74 -34.19
C PRO A 8 13.09 7.78 -33.84
N LEU A 9 12.44 8.93 -34.03
CA LEU A 9 11.00 9.06 -33.79
C LEU A 9 10.20 8.27 -34.83
N ARG A 10 10.59 8.35 -36.09
CA ARG A 10 9.96 7.62 -37.19
C ARG A 10 10.12 6.10 -37.07
N GLU A 11 11.26 5.66 -36.57
CA GLU A 11 11.50 4.24 -36.30
C GLU A 11 10.63 3.72 -35.15
N ARG A 12 10.45 4.51 -34.07
CA ARG A 12 9.52 4.18 -32.98
C ARG A 12 8.08 4.10 -33.46
N LEU A 13 7.63 5.07 -34.25
CA LEU A 13 6.27 5.07 -34.82
C LEU A 13 6.02 3.85 -35.71
N ASN A 14 7.01 3.47 -36.53
CA ASN A 14 6.91 2.27 -37.37
C ASN A 14 6.83 1.00 -36.51
N ARG A 15 7.66 0.85 -35.48
CA ARG A 15 7.58 -0.29 -34.55
C ARG A 15 6.23 -0.39 -33.82
N THR A 16 5.63 0.74 -33.46
CA THR A 16 4.31 0.75 -32.85
C THR A 16 3.23 0.32 -33.84
N ALA A 17 3.32 0.78 -35.10
CA ALA A 17 2.41 0.36 -36.15
C ALA A 17 2.58 -1.13 -36.51
N ASP A 18 3.81 -1.61 -36.58
CA ASP A 18 4.11 -3.02 -36.82
C ASP A 18 3.61 -3.92 -35.69
N PHE A 19 3.76 -3.47 -34.43
CA PHE A 19 3.21 -4.18 -33.27
C PHE A 19 1.68 -4.20 -33.28
N ALA A 20 1.03 -3.09 -33.62
CA ALA A 20 -0.42 -3.03 -33.73
C ALA A 20 -0.94 -3.97 -34.84
N ALA A 21 -0.29 -3.98 -36.03
CA ALA A 21 -0.62 -4.89 -37.11
C ALA A 21 -0.41 -6.36 -36.72
N TRP A 22 0.70 -6.67 -36.04
CA TRP A 22 0.97 -8.00 -35.52
C TRP A 22 -0.09 -8.43 -34.49
N THR A 23 -0.50 -7.54 -33.59
CA THR A 23 -1.53 -7.81 -32.58
C THR A 23 -2.88 -8.11 -33.24
N GLU A 24 -3.25 -7.33 -34.26
CA GLU A 24 -4.51 -7.52 -35.00
C GLU A 24 -4.48 -8.83 -35.82
N GLU A 25 -3.37 -9.15 -36.46
CA GLU A 25 -3.18 -10.41 -37.22
C GLU A 25 -3.22 -11.63 -36.29
N ASN A 26 -2.67 -11.52 -35.06
CA ASN A 26 -2.59 -12.61 -34.09
C ASN A 26 -3.75 -12.65 -33.09
N ALA A 27 -4.59 -11.62 -33.02
CA ALA A 27 -5.78 -11.60 -32.16
C ALA A 27 -6.78 -12.74 -32.48
N ASN A 28 -6.79 -13.21 -33.74
CA ASN A 28 -7.59 -14.34 -34.22
C ASN A 28 -6.74 -15.59 -34.49
N SER A 29 -5.54 -15.69 -33.88
CA SER A 29 -4.67 -16.83 -34.12
C SER A 29 -5.25 -18.11 -33.53
N THR A 30 -4.99 -19.22 -34.25
CA THR A 30 -5.35 -20.58 -33.80
C THR A 30 -4.79 -20.96 -32.42
N MET A 31 -3.88 -20.14 -31.85
CA MET A 31 -3.37 -20.34 -30.50
C MET A 31 -4.44 -20.11 -29.43
N ILE A 32 -5.37 -19.17 -29.64
CA ILE A 32 -6.52 -18.95 -28.73
C ILE A 32 -7.44 -20.17 -28.78
N ASP A 33 -7.65 -20.75 -29.98
CA ASP A 33 -8.48 -21.96 -30.15
C ASP A 33 -7.81 -23.21 -29.54
N GLN A 34 -6.48 -23.17 -29.33
CA GLN A 34 -5.73 -24.24 -28.66
C GLN A 34 -5.71 -24.09 -27.13
N MET A 35 -6.06 -22.92 -26.60
CA MET A 35 -6.24 -22.76 -25.17
C MET A 35 -7.44 -23.57 -24.71
N LYS A 36 -7.20 -24.57 -23.87
CA LYS A 36 -8.27 -25.35 -23.28
C LYS A 36 -9.19 -24.42 -22.48
N ALA A 37 -10.43 -24.25 -22.91
CA ALA A 37 -11.43 -23.54 -22.12
C ALA A 37 -11.63 -24.28 -20.80
N VAL A 38 -11.43 -23.62 -19.67
CA VAL A 38 -11.72 -24.19 -18.36
C VAL A 38 -13.24 -24.38 -18.26
N SER A 39 -13.67 -25.62 -18.09
CA SER A 39 -15.07 -25.97 -17.86
C SER A 39 -15.34 -26.23 -16.39
N ALA A 40 -16.59 -26.27 -15.97
CA ALA A 40 -16.95 -26.63 -14.59
C ALA A 40 -16.42 -28.02 -14.18
N GLN A 41 -16.18 -28.91 -15.15
CA GLN A 41 -15.63 -30.26 -14.91
C GLN A 41 -14.10 -30.25 -14.66
N ASP A 42 -13.43 -29.18 -15.03
CA ASP A 42 -11.98 -29.00 -14.79
C ASP A 42 -11.71 -28.35 -13.41
N LEU A 43 -12.75 -27.90 -12.71
CA LEU A 43 -12.65 -27.37 -11.35
C LEU A 43 -12.53 -28.54 -10.36
N PRO A 44 -11.71 -28.39 -9.30
CA PRO A 44 -11.64 -29.41 -8.26
C PRO A 44 -13.01 -29.55 -7.57
N GLU A 45 -13.41 -30.79 -7.29
CA GLU A 45 -14.68 -31.09 -6.58
C GLU A 45 -14.69 -30.51 -5.16
N GLU A 46 -13.52 -30.40 -4.55
CA GLU A 46 -13.33 -29.81 -3.23
C GLU A 46 -12.42 -28.59 -3.30
N LEU A 47 -12.88 -27.51 -2.68
CA LEU A 47 -12.04 -26.32 -2.51
C LEU A 47 -10.95 -26.61 -1.48
N THR A 48 -9.71 -26.24 -1.79
CA THR A 48 -8.64 -26.23 -0.79
C THR A 48 -8.98 -25.19 0.26
N VAL A 49 -9.22 -25.64 1.50
CA VAL A 49 -9.45 -24.74 2.63
C VAL A 49 -8.12 -24.55 3.34
N TYR A 50 -7.62 -23.33 3.30
CA TYR A 50 -6.46 -22.94 4.10
C TYR A 50 -6.94 -22.53 5.49
N THR A 51 -6.35 -23.13 6.51
CA THR A 51 -6.62 -22.81 7.91
C THR A 51 -5.55 -21.87 8.43
N ALA A 52 -5.96 -20.84 9.17
CA ALA A 52 -5.04 -20.00 9.90
C ALA A 52 -5.02 -20.42 11.36
N GLU A 53 -3.82 -20.51 11.92
CA GLU A 53 -3.59 -20.72 13.34
C GLU A 53 -3.14 -19.42 13.98
N THR A 54 -3.60 -19.18 15.20
CA THR A 54 -3.22 -17.98 15.96
C THR A 54 -2.53 -18.41 17.23
N LYS A 55 -1.36 -17.84 17.49
CA LYS A 55 -0.60 -18.06 18.73
C LYS A 55 -0.10 -16.72 19.28
N ASP A 56 0.23 -16.71 20.56
CA ASP A 56 1.00 -15.63 21.17
C ASP A 56 2.49 -15.95 21.04
N ALA A 57 3.24 -14.99 20.54
CA ALA A 57 4.69 -15.05 20.40
C ALA A 57 5.29 -13.82 21.10
N ASP A 58 5.72 -13.99 22.35
CA ASP A 58 6.30 -12.93 23.18
C ASP A 58 5.41 -11.66 23.29
N GLY A 59 4.09 -11.84 23.40
CA GLY A 59 3.10 -10.77 23.50
C GLY A 59 2.62 -10.25 22.13
N VAL A 60 3.15 -10.74 21.05
CA VAL A 60 2.70 -10.43 19.68
C VAL A 60 1.76 -11.54 19.20
N ARG A 61 0.59 -11.16 18.70
CA ARG A 61 -0.33 -12.10 18.05
C ARG A 61 0.24 -12.52 16.71
N MET A 62 0.67 -13.76 16.59
CA MET A 62 1.14 -14.35 15.35
C MET A 62 0.06 -15.18 14.69
N ILE A 63 -0.26 -14.89 13.43
CA ILE A 63 -1.23 -15.61 12.60
C ILE A 63 -0.47 -16.35 11.52
N THR A 64 -0.57 -17.68 11.48
CA THR A 64 0.15 -18.50 10.51
C THR A 64 -0.80 -19.35 9.68
N SER A 65 -0.45 -19.56 8.43
CA SER A 65 -1.12 -20.51 7.55
C SER A 65 -0.08 -21.31 6.79
N THR A 66 -0.19 -22.64 6.84
CA THR A 66 0.68 -23.50 6.05
C THR A 66 0.10 -23.65 4.66
N ALA A 67 0.87 -23.26 3.65
CA ALA A 67 0.53 -23.44 2.25
C ALA A 67 1.72 -24.02 1.50
N ASP A 68 1.44 -24.95 0.57
CA ASP A 68 2.47 -25.47 -0.34
C ASP A 68 2.70 -24.47 -1.48
N ILE A 69 3.51 -23.48 -1.20
CA ILE A 69 3.94 -22.44 -2.13
C ILE A 69 5.44 -22.51 -2.46
N GLY A 70 6.02 -23.70 -2.26
CA GLY A 70 7.44 -23.95 -2.45
C GLY A 70 8.29 -23.20 -1.42
N ASP A 71 9.37 -22.58 -1.88
CA ASP A 71 10.29 -21.82 -1.02
C ASP A 71 9.84 -20.36 -0.81
N LEU A 72 8.62 -19.99 -1.21
CA LEU A 72 8.09 -18.65 -0.99
C LEU A 72 7.47 -18.51 0.40
N ALA A 73 7.49 -17.29 0.90
CA ALA A 73 6.78 -16.89 2.11
C ALA A 73 6.10 -15.52 1.89
N ALA A 74 4.87 -15.38 2.36
CA ALA A 74 4.22 -14.08 2.52
C ALA A 74 4.25 -13.70 3.99
N VAL A 75 4.87 -12.58 4.30
CA VAL A 75 5.06 -12.10 5.67
C VAL A 75 4.49 -10.70 5.80
N GLY A 76 3.85 -10.41 6.91
CA GLY A 76 3.37 -9.07 7.17
C GLY A 76 3.13 -8.77 8.64
N MET A 77 2.99 -7.49 8.90
CA MET A 77 2.69 -6.92 10.21
C MET A 77 1.48 -6.00 10.10
N VAL A 78 0.71 -5.96 11.16
CA VAL A 78 -0.48 -5.11 11.29
C VAL A 78 -0.32 -4.35 12.59
N LEU A 79 -0.23 -3.01 12.49
CA LEU A 79 -0.10 -2.10 13.62
C LEU A 79 -1.41 -1.34 13.81
N ASP A 80 -1.84 -1.15 15.06
CA ASP A 80 -3.06 -0.43 15.40
C ASP A 80 -2.84 1.09 15.26
N THR A 81 -3.59 1.72 14.38
CA THR A 81 -3.56 3.18 14.16
C THR A 81 -4.75 3.92 14.76
N SER A 82 -5.51 3.27 15.64
CA SER A 82 -6.71 3.86 16.26
C SER A 82 -6.46 5.11 17.11
N ALA A 83 -5.22 5.36 17.51
CA ALA A 83 -4.82 6.51 18.32
C ALA A 83 -4.38 7.74 17.49
N VAL A 84 -4.32 7.66 16.17
CA VAL A 84 -3.96 8.79 15.31
C VAL A 84 -5.06 9.86 15.39
N PRO A 85 -4.75 11.15 15.62
CA PRO A 85 -5.76 12.21 15.68
C PRO A 85 -6.59 12.28 14.38
N ALA A 86 -7.88 12.53 14.52
CA ALA A 86 -8.82 12.48 13.39
C ALA A 86 -8.54 13.52 12.31
N ASP A 87 -7.99 14.67 12.69
CA ASP A 87 -7.57 15.76 11.81
C ASP A 87 -6.20 15.51 11.15
N LYS A 88 -5.55 14.36 11.44
CA LYS A 88 -4.24 13.96 10.95
C LYS A 88 -4.27 12.74 10.03
N LEU A 89 -5.44 12.30 9.62
CA LEU A 89 -5.57 11.12 8.75
C LEU A 89 -5.01 11.35 7.35
N SER A 90 -5.10 12.57 6.81
CA SER A 90 -4.52 12.91 5.52
C SER A 90 -2.99 12.92 5.58
N GLU A 91 -2.39 13.47 6.65
CA GLU A 91 -0.95 13.43 6.89
C GLU A 91 -0.45 11.98 7.02
N LEU A 92 -1.17 11.13 7.77
CA LEU A 92 -0.86 9.71 7.90
C LEU A 92 -0.87 9.01 6.53
N SER A 93 -1.94 9.22 5.76
CA SER A 93 -2.09 8.64 4.44
C SER A 93 -0.99 9.09 3.49
N PHE A 94 -0.71 10.39 3.45
CA PHE A 94 0.34 10.94 2.60
C PHE A 94 1.72 10.42 3.00
N TYR A 95 2.05 10.41 4.30
CA TYR A 95 3.33 9.84 4.76
C TYR A 95 3.50 8.39 4.30
N ALA A 96 2.45 7.57 4.41
CA ALA A 96 2.49 6.19 3.93
C ALA A 96 2.81 6.09 2.43
N THR A 97 2.35 7.04 1.60
CA THR A 97 2.66 7.06 0.16
C THR A 97 4.11 7.44 -0.14
N LEU A 98 4.79 8.12 0.79
CA LEU A 98 6.19 8.50 0.65
C LEU A 98 7.13 7.32 0.88
N LEU A 99 6.69 6.28 1.61
CA LEU A 99 7.53 5.12 1.94
C LEU A 99 7.98 4.38 0.69
N GLY A 100 9.29 4.13 0.62
CA GLY A 100 9.91 3.53 -0.57
C GLY A 100 10.08 4.45 -1.77
N SER A 101 9.45 5.64 -1.79
CA SER A 101 9.64 6.69 -2.80
C SER A 101 10.53 7.84 -2.32
N MET A 102 10.83 7.89 -1.02
CA MET A 102 11.80 8.79 -0.40
C MET A 102 13.06 8.03 0.02
N PRO A 103 14.21 8.70 0.15
CA PRO A 103 15.42 8.09 0.71
C PRO A 103 15.22 7.73 2.19
N THR A 104 16.07 6.85 2.70
CA THR A 104 16.18 6.59 4.13
C THR A 104 17.54 7.06 4.65
N GLU A 105 17.78 6.95 5.95
CA GLU A 105 19.11 7.27 6.53
C GLU A 105 20.26 6.51 5.85
N ASN A 106 20.03 5.27 5.41
CA ASN A 106 21.07 4.38 4.91
C ASN A 106 21.04 4.15 3.40
N TYR A 107 19.94 4.49 2.71
CA TYR A 107 19.74 4.16 1.30
C TYR A 107 19.12 5.31 0.51
N THR A 108 19.63 5.51 -0.71
CA THR A 108 18.92 6.31 -1.72
C THR A 108 17.70 5.56 -2.24
N VAL A 109 16.77 6.26 -2.87
CA VAL A 109 15.58 5.66 -3.50
C VAL A 109 15.95 4.55 -4.48
N GLU A 110 16.97 4.76 -5.33
CA GLU A 110 17.45 3.75 -6.28
C GLU A 110 17.97 2.48 -5.58
N GLN A 111 18.71 2.67 -4.47
CA GLN A 111 19.21 1.55 -3.67
C GLN A 111 18.08 0.77 -2.99
N LEU A 112 17.06 1.48 -2.46
CA LEU A 112 15.88 0.84 -1.87
C LEU A 112 15.13 0.01 -2.91
N GLN A 113 14.84 0.58 -4.08
CA GLN A 113 14.14 -0.10 -5.16
C GLN A 113 14.91 -1.32 -5.66
N THR A 114 16.23 -1.19 -5.80
CA THR A 114 17.09 -2.31 -6.20
C THR A 114 17.07 -3.43 -5.17
N ARG A 115 17.18 -3.10 -3.88
CA ARG A 115 17.13 -4.10 -2.81
C ARG A 115 15.76 -4.76 -2.72
N ALA A 116 14.68 -3.98 -2.79
CA ALA A 116 13.33 -4.52 -2.81
C ALA A 116 13.14 -5.52 -3.97
N ALA A 117 13.59 -5.16 -5.17
CA ALA A 117 13.49 -6.04 -6.34
C ALA A 117 14.35 -7.32 -6.25
N LEU A 118 15.44 -7.30 -5.48
CA LEU A 118 16.30 -8.47 -5.28
C LEU A 118 15.78 -9.40 -4.16
N LEU A 119 15.22 -8.82 -3.10
CA LEU A 119 14.83 -9.56 -1.89
C LEU A 119 13.36 -9.98 -1.91
N THR A 120 12.50 -9.22 -2.59
CA THR A 120 11.05 -9.42 -2.52
C THR A 120 10.42 -9.40 -3.90
N ASN A 121 9.25 -10.03 -4.04
CA ASN A 121 8.40 -9.84 -5.21
C ASN A 121 7.69 -8.47 -5.16
N SER A 122 7.26 -8.07 -3.97
CA SER A 122 6.63 -6.76 -3.72
C SER A 122 6.69 -6.44 -2.23
N ILE A 123 6.81 -5.16 -1.90
CA ILE A 123 6.55 -4.63 -0.56
C ILE A 123 5.31 -3.74 -0.69
N SER A 124 4.34 -3.94 0.20
CA SER A 124 3.13 -3.11 0.29
C SER A 124 3.02 -2.56 1.70
N ILE A 125 2.85 -1.25 1.81
CA ILE A 125 2.64 -0.55 3.08
C ILE A 125 1.38 0.29 2.89
N ASP A 126 0.32 -0.06 3.64
CA ASP A 126 -1.00 0.49 3.44
C ASP A 126 -1.60 0.93 4.77
N VAL A 127 -2.28 2.07 4.76
CA VAL A 127 -3.11 2.55 5.87
C VAL A 127 -4.58 2.36 5.51
N GLY A 128 -5.34 1.79 6.42
CA GLY A 128 -6.75 1.53 6.19
C GLY A 128 -7.47 0.98 7.41
N ALA A 129 -8.66 0.44 7.21
CA ALA A 129 -9.36 -0.30 8.24
C ALA A 129 -9.97 -1.58 7.68
N LEU A 130 -9.92 -2.63 8.48
CA LEU A 130 -10.68 -3.86 8.24
C LEU A 130 -12.05 -3.76 8.86
N GLU A 131 -13.05 -4.32 8.17
CA GLU A 131 -14.35 -4.56 8.76
C GLU A 131 -14.29 -5.81 9.65
N LEU A 132 -14.78 -5.67 10.87
CA LEU A 132 -14.82 -6.76 11.83
C LEU A 132 -16.20 -7.43 11.82
N GLU A 133 -16.23 -8.70 12.20
CA GLU A 133 -17.46 -9.42 12.40
C GLU A 133 -18.37 -8.66 13.39
N GLY A 134 -19.66 -8.52 13.03
CA GLY A 134 -20.61 -7.74 13.83
C GLY A 134 -20.65 -6.24 13.52
N GLY A 135 -19.96 -5.77 12.45
CA GLY A 135 -20.03 -4.38 11.97
C GLY A 135 -19.13 -3.41 12.75
N GLY A 136 -18.10 -3.95 13.44
CA GLY A 136 -16.99 -3.17 13.97
C GLY A 136 -15.97 -2.83 12.88
N TYR A 137 -14.94 -2.06 13.20
CA TYR A 137 -13.81 -1.80 12.32
C TYR A 137 -12.52 -1.67 13.14
N ALA A 138 -11.39 -1.95 12.49
CA ALA A 138 -10.07 -1.82 13.09
C ALA A 138 -9.17 -0.99 12.16
N PRO A 139 -8.88 0.27 12.54
CA PRO A 139 -7.87 1.09 11.85
C PRO A 139 -6.49 0.46 11.99
N MET A 140 -5.74 0.40 10.89
CA MET A 140 -4.44 -0.25 10.89
C MET A 140 -3.50 0.30 9.84
N LEU A 141 -2.22 0.15 10.12
CA LEU A 141 -1.13 0.17 9.17
C LEU A 141 -0.71 -1.28 8.92
N THR A 142 -0.70 -1.68 7.67
CA THR A 142 -0.23 -3.00 7.25
C THR A 142 1.05 -2.85 6.44
N ALA A 143 2.11 -3.56 6.83
CA ALA A 143 3.32 -3.70 6.05
C ALA A 143 3.52 -5.18 5.71
N GLN A 144 3.59 -5.51 4.44
CA GLN A 144 3.67 -6.90 3.98
C GLN A 144 4.59 -7.05 2.77
N PHE A 145 5.16 -8.24 2.64
CA PHE A 145 6.01 -8.59 1.50
C PHE A 145 5.93 -10.09 1.19
N VAL A 146 6.33 -10.44 -0.02
CA VAL A 146 6.51 -11.83 -0.46
C VAL A 146 7.97 -12.00 -0.88
N CYS A 147 8.64 -13.00 -0.32
CA CYS A 147 10.05 -13.27 -0.60
C CYS A 147 10.33 -14.79 -0.61
N MET A 148 11.57 -15.16 -0.94
CA MET A 148 12.05 -16.49 -0.64
C MET A 148 12.22 -16.64 0.88
N LYS A 149 11.92 -17.82 1.42
CA LYS A 149 12.02 -18.07 2.88
C LYS A 149 13.42 -17.82 3.47
N ASP A 150 14.46 -17.93 2.64
CA ASP A 150 15.83 -17.64 3.07
C ASP A 150 16.12 -16.15 3.20
N ASP A 151 15.35 -15.31 2.51
CA ASP A 151 15.53 -13.85 2.48
C ASP A 151 14.63 -13.11 3.51
N ILE A 152 13.85 -13.84 4.33
CA ILE A 152 12.89 -13.21 5.28
C ILE A 152 13.58 -12.20 6.20
N ASP A 153 14.73 -12.53 6.76
CA ASP A 153 15.44 -11.63 7.68
C ASP A 153 15.92 -10.36 6.99
N GLU A 154 16.46 -10.47 5.77
CA GLU A 154 16.92 -9.31 4.99
C GLU A 154 15.77 -8.46 4.46
N ALA A 155 14.68 -9.09 4.04
CA ALA A 155 13.46 -8.41 3.60
C ALA A 155 12.78 -7.68 4.76
N MET A 156 12.72 -8.29 5.95
CA MET A 156 12.21 -7.65 7.16
C MET A 156 13.06 -6.44 7.56
N ALA A 157 14.40 -6.56 7.53
CA ALA A 157 15.29 -5.45 7.81
C ALA A 157 15.12 -4.28 6.82
N LEU A 158 14.81 -4.58 5.55
CA LEU A 158 14.50 -3.55 4.56
C LEU A 158 13.16 -2.86 4.85
N VAL A 159 12.13 -3.60 5.24
CA VAL A 159 10.83 -3.04 5.65
C VAL A 159 10.98 -2.20 6.92
N GLU A 160 11.74 -2.66 7.92
CA GLU A 160 12.09 -1.89 9.11
C GLU A 160 12.77 -0.57 8.76
N GLU A 161 13.76 -0.59 7.88
CA GLU A 161 14.45 0.62 7.39
C GLU A 161 13.46 1.61 6.76
N ILE A 162 12.58 1.13 5.88
CA ILE A 162 11.56 1.97 5.22
C ILE A 162 10.59 2.56 6.25
N LEU A 163 10.11 1.77 7.19
CA LEU A 163 9.12 2.22 8.19
C LEU A 163 9.69 3.20 9.19
N THR A 164 10.96 3.03 9.60
CA THR A 164 11.53 3.75 10.75
C THR A 164 12.54 4.83 10.40
N LYS A 165 13.07 4.83 9.16
CA LYS A 165 14.20 5.70 8.77
C LYS A 165 13.99 6.43 7.45
N THR A 166 12.77 6.48 6.94
CA THR A 166 12.44 7.33 5.79
C THR A 166 12.70 8.79 6.16
N SER A 167 13.44 9.50 5.30
CA SER A 167 13.85 10.89 5.49
C SER A 167 13.00 11.82 4.62
N LEU A 168 12.48 12.88 5.20
CA LEU A 168 11.77 13.95 4.51
C LEU A 168 12.66 15.14 4.13
N GLU A 169 13.99 15.01 4.19
CA GLU A 169 14.93 16.10 3.87
C GLU A 169 14.86 16.52 2.40
N ASP A 170 14.58 15.59 1.47
CA ASP A 170 14.39 15.90 0.06
C ASP A 170 13.01 16.51 -0.19
N THR A 171 12.92 17.82 0.07
CA THR A 171 11.68 18.60 -0.09
C THR A 171 11.16 18.57 -1.53
N ASP A 172 12.04 18.62 -2.52
CA ASP A 172 11.64 18.61 -3.94
C ASP A 172 10.96 17.28 -4.30
N GLN A 173 11.52 16.16 -3.86
CA GLN A 173 10.94 14.84 -4.06
C GLN A 173 9.60 14.71 -3.32
N MET A 174 9.51 15.22 -2.08
CA MET A 174 8.26 15.22 -1.31
C MET A 174 7.16 16.02 -2.03
N LEU A 175 7.47 17.22 -2.53
CA LEU A 175 6.52 18.06 -3.28
C LEU A 175 6.13 17.43 -4.61
N MET A 176 7.02 16.72 -5.29
CA MET A 176 6.66 15.94 -6.48
C MET A 176 5.64 14.85 -6.17
N ASN A 177 5.82 14.13 -5.05
CA ASN A 177 4.83 13.13 -4.61
C ASN A 177 3.49 13.79 -4.24
N ALA A 178 3.51 14.95 -3.55
CA ALA A 178 2.29 15.69 -3.22
C ALA A 178 1.53 16.14 -4.49
N MET A 179 2.24 16.67 -5.48
CA MET A 179 1.65 17.05 -6.77
C MET A 179 1.03 15.85 -7.50
N GLN A 180 1.70 14.70 -7.48
CA GLN A 180 1.15 13.47 -8.07
C GLN A 180 -0.10 13.00 -7.32
N ALA A 181 -0.08 13.00 -5.99
CA ALA A 181 -1.22 12.63 -5.17
C ALA A 181 -2.43 13.54 -5.42
N ALA A 182 -2.23 14.86 -5.43
CA ALA A 182 -3.28 15.85 -5.71
C ALA A 182 -3.93 15.69 -7.10
N PHE A 183 -3.19 15.17 -8.09
CA PHE A 183 -3.69 14.92 -9.43
C PHE A 183 -4.55 13.63 -9.53
N MET A 184 -4.34 12.66 -8.65
CA MET A 184 -4.94 11.33 -8.75
C MET A 184 -6.47 11.31 -8.74
N PRO A 185 -7.20 12.06 -7.88
CA PRO A 185 -8.66 12.03 -7.87
C PRO A 185 -9.28 12.36 -9.24
N GLY A 186 -8.79 13.42 -9.89
CA GLY A 186 -9.25 13.82 -11.22
C GLY A 186 -8.97 12.76 -12.28
N TYR A 187 -7.79 12.17 -12.26
CA TYR A 187 -7.41 11.10 -13.19
C TYR A 187 -8.29 9.84 -13.01
N ILE A 188 -8.51 9.41 -11.77
CA ILE A 188 -9.35 8.24 -11.47
C ILE A 188 -10.81 8.50 -11.84
N ALA A 189 -11.34 9.67 -11.55
CA ALA A 189 -12.72 10.04 -11.90
C ALA A 189 -12.96 9.95 -13.41
N GLN A 190 -11.98 10.35 -14.23
CA GLN A 190 -12.09 10.30 -15.69
C GLN A 190 -11.87 8.92 -16.28
N ASN A 191 -10.89 8.18 -15.77
CA ASN A 191 -10.39 6.96 -16.43
C ASN A 191 -10.80 5.66 -15.75
N GLN A 192 -11.13 5.73 -14.45
CA GLN A 192 -11.39 4.54 -13.62
C GLN A 192 -12.59 4.73 -12.68
N PRO A 193 -13.79 5.07 -13.20
CA PRO A 193 -14.95 5.40 -12.36
C PRO A 193 -15.39 4.25 -11.45
N THR A 194 -15.09 3.00 -11.81
CA THR A 194 -15.36 1.83 -10.95
C THR A 194 -14.51 1.85 -9.68
N GLN A 195 -13.25 2.28 -9.77
CA GLN A 195 -12.37 2.41 -8.60
C GLN A 195 -12.91 3.49 -7.65
N LEU A 196 -13.37 4.61 -8.19
CA LEU A 196 -14.02 5.65 -7.41
C LEU A 196 -15.26 5.11 -6.67
N ALA A 197 -16.12 4.36 -7.36
CA ALA A 197 -17.31 3.75 -6.76
C ALA A 197 -16.95 2.76 -5.64
N ASN A 198 -15.86 2.00 -5.79
CA ASN A 198 -15.38 1.04 -4.77
C ASN A 198 -14.90 1.73 -3.47
N ILE A 199 -14.59 3.01 -3.50
CA ILE A 199 -14.28 3.79 -2.29
C ILE A 199 -15.54 4.45 -1.74
N LEU A 200 -16.32 5.10 -2.60
CA LEU A 200 -17.47 5.90 -2.16
C LEU A 200 -18.62 5.05 -1.61
N LEU A 201 -18.92 3.89 -2.21
CA LEU A 201 -20.01 3.04 -1.75
C LEU A 201 -19.77 2.45 -0.36
N PRO A 202 -18.61 1.84 -0.04
CA PRO A 202 -18.31 1.42 1.33
C PRO A 202 -18.28 2.58 2.33
N ALA A 203 -17.79 3.75 1.93
CA ALA A 203 -17.76 4.95 2.78
C ALA A 203 -19.15 5.37 3.27
N MET A 204 -20.20 5.11 2.48
CA MET A 204 -21.57 5.42 2.82
C MET A 204 -22.29 4.29 3.59
N THR A 205 -21.73 3.08 3.61
CA THR A 205 -22.47 1.88 4.06
C THR A 205 -21.80 1.15 5.23
N THR A 206 -20.47 1.28 5.41
CA THR A 206 -19.74 0.56 6.44
C THR A 206 -18.82 1.49 7.24
N LYS A 207 -18.49 1.10 8.48
CA LYS A 207 -17.57 1.87 9.32
C LYS A 207 -16.13 1.82 8.79
N ALA A 208 -15.69 0.64 8.36
CA ALA A 208 -14.37 0.49 7.74
C ALA A 208 -14.27 1.30 6.45
N GLY A 209 -15.31 1.24 5.59
CA GLY A 209 -15.36 2.04 4.38
C GLY A 209 -15.34 3.55 4.66
N LYS A 210 -16.00 4.01 5.72
CA LYS A 210 -15.95 5.41 6.14
C LYS A 210 -14.52 5.83 6.54
N TYR A 211 -13.82 5.03 7.35
CA TYR A 211 -12.43 5.30 7.69
C TYR A 211 -11.54 5.29 6.45
N ASN A 212 -11.68 4.25 5.61
CA ASN A 212 -10.90 4.11 4.37
C ASN A 212 -11.09 5.29 3.41
N TYR A 213 -12.25 5.95 3.42
CA TYR A 213 -12.47 7.18 2.67
C TYR A 213 -11.56 8.32 3.15
N PHE A 214 -11.40 8.49 4.47
CA PHE A 214 -10.56 9.56 5.02
C PHE A 214 -9.06 9.35 4.82
N VAL A 215 -8.62 8.11 4.61
CA VAL A 215 -7.22 7.78 4.29
C VAL A 215 -7.03 7.40 2.81
N SER A 216 -8.00 7.70 1.95
CA SER A 216 -7.91 7.38 0.53
C SER A 216 -7.28 8.53 -0.26
N PHE A 217 -6.83 8.22 -1.47
CA PHE A 217 -6.34 9.19 -2.43
C PHE A 217 -7.38 10.28 -2.85
N LEU A 218 -8.63 10.17 -2.38
CA LEU A 218 -9.65 11.20 -2.61
C LEU A 218 -9.52 12.38 -1.65
N GLN A 219 -8.76 12.26 -0.57
CA GLN A 219 -8.53 13.29 0.42
C GLN A 219 -7.19 13.96 0.15
N THR A 220 -7.17 15.02 -0.62
CA THR A 220 -5.95 15.70 -1.10
C THR A 220 -5.74 17.10 -0.54
N ASP A 221 -6.58 17.53 0.40
CA ASP A 221 -6.49 18.87 0.98
C ASP A 221 -5.12 19.14 1.64
N PHE A 222 -4.51 18.13 2.22
CA PHE A 222 -3.20 18.24 2.84
C PHE A 222 -2.10 18.41 1.79
N GLU A 223 -2.07 17.57 0.75
CA GLU A 223 -1.12 17.63 -0.36
C GLU A 223 -1.22 18.97 -1.11
N GLU A 224 -2.44 19.44 -1.35
CA GLU A 224 -2.68 20.75 -1.97
C GLU A 224 -2.16 21.87 -1.06
N SER A 225 -2.30 21.77 0.25
CA SER A 225 -1.76 22.73 1.20
C SER A 225 -0.23 22.76 1.21
N LEU A 226 0.43 21.59 1.12
CA LEU A 226 1.90 21.51 1.01
C LEU A 226 2.42 22.27 -0.20
N LEU A 227 1.73 22.18 -1.35
CA LEU A 227 2.13 22.85 -2.58
C LEU A 227 2.00 24.39 -2.50
N ALA A 228 1.28 24.90 -1.50
CA ALA A 228 1.07 26.34 -1.27
C ALA A 228 1.90 26.92 -0.11
N MET A 229 2.61 26.07 0.66
CA MET A 229 3.40 26.49 1.82
C MET A 229 4.72 27.15 1.43
N ASP A 230 5.19 28.03 2.29
CA ASP A 230 6.56 28.53 2.26
C ASP A 230 7.52 27.53 2.98
N GLU A 231 8.80 27.85 2.99
CA GLU A 231 9.83 26.97 3.54
C GLU A 231 9.60 26.67 5.04
N ASP A 232 9.25 27.68 5.85
CA ASP A 232 8.97 27.50 7.28
C ASP A 232 7.71 26.62 7.48
N GLY A 233 6.70 26.77 6.65
CA GLY A 233 5.50 25.94 6.66
C GLY A 233 5.78 24.49 6.30
N LEU A 234 6.63 24.25 5.29
CA LEU A 234 7.02 22.90 4.90
C LEU A 234 7.82 22.19 5.98
N GLU A 235 8.75 22.88 6.66
CA GLU A 235 9.49 22.29 7.79
C GLU A 235 8.56 21.93 8.95
N ALA A 236 7.58 22.78 9.26
CA ALA A 236 6.57 22.46 10.26
C ALA A 236 5.70 21.26 9.87
N ALA A 237 5.28 21.18 8.59
CA ALA A 237 4.49 20.06 8.09
C ALA A 237 5.27 18.72 8.11
N LYS A 238 6.57 18.72 7.79
CA LYS A 238 7.43 17.54 7.89
C LYS A 238 7.49 17.03 9.33
N ALA A 239 7.76 17.93 10.29
CA ALA A 239 7.83 17.56 11.70
C ALA A 239 6.50 17.01 12.22
N ASP A 240 5.37 17.56 11.76
CA ASP A 240 4.02 17.11 12.12
C ASP A 240 3.73 15.71 11.53
N MET A 241 4.04 15.49 10.25
CA MET A 241 3.93 14.18 9.60
C MET A 241 4.77 13.11 10.32
N GLU A 242 6.02 13.43 10.69
CA GLU A 242 6.88 12.51 11.43
C GLU A 242 6.29 12.16 12.80
N GLN A 243 5.72 13.15 13.50
CA GLN A 243 5.06 12.90 14.76
C GLN A 243 3.82 12.01 14.62
N VAL A 244 3.00 12.25 13.61
CA VAL A 244 1.82 11.41 13.28
C VAL A 244 2.26 9.98 12.95
N TRP A 245 3.32 9.83 12.17
CA TRP A 245 3.87 8.52 11.83
C TRP A 245 4.37 7.75 13.04
N GLN A 246 5.02 8.42 14.00
CA GLN A 246 5.45 7.80 15.25
C GLN A 246 4.26 7.30 16.11
N ILE A 247 3.09 7.95 16.02
CA ILE A 247 1.87 7.44 16.64
C ILE A 247 1.37 6.18 15.95
N ALA A 248 1.45 6.13 14.62
CA ALA A 248 1.02 4.98 13.82
C ALA A 248 1.96 3.77 13.96
N LEU A 249 3.25 3.99 14.21
CA LEU A 249 4.25 2.94 14.49
C LEU A 249 4.16 2.45 15.95
N SER A 250 2.96 2.11 16.42
CA SER A 250 2.75 1.58 17.77
C SER A 250 2.90 0.07 17.81
N GLY A 251 3.66 -0.43 18.79
CA GLY A 251 3.75 -1.85 19.11
C GLY A 251 2.54 -2.40 19.88
N ASN A 252 1.68 -1.50 20.41
CA ASN A 252 0.47 -1.91 21.12
C ASN A 252 -0.55 -2.53 20.16
N ASN A 253 -1.16 -3.64 20.57
CA ASN A 253 -2.14 -4.39 19.77
C ASN A 253 -1.61 -4.83 18.38
N ALA A 254 -0.29 -4.81 18.18
CA ALA A 254 0.31 -5.26 16.95
C ALA A 254 0.13 -6.77 16.75
N SER A 255 0.03 -7.18 15.52
CA SER A 255 0.02 -8.57 15.11
C SER A 255 0.89 -8.78 13.89
N ALA A 256 1.33 -10.01 13.67
CA ALA A 256 2.08 -10.40 12.49
C ALA A 256 1.46 -11.65 11.87
N PHE A 257 1.72 -11.86 10.59
CA PHE A 257 1.28 -13.07 9.91
C PHE A 257 2.36 -13.64 9.00
N CYS A 258 2.29 -14.96 8.79
CA CYS A 258 3.10 -15.65 7.80
C CYS A 258 2.29 -16.74 7.10
N ILE A 259 2.37 -16.75 5.77
CA ILE A 259 1.91 -17.87 4.94
C ILE A 259 3.16 -18.51 4.34
N GLY A 260 3.37 -19.78 4.61
CA GLY A 260 4.55 -20.53 4.19
C GLY A 260 4.71 -21.84 4.92
N ASP A 261 5.87 -22.49 4.77
CA ASP A 261 6.20 -23.68 5.52
C ASP A 261 6.60 -23.35 6.98
N GLU A 262 6.84 -24.38 7.79
CA GLU A 262 7.19 -24.24 9.22
C GLU A 262 8.50 -23.46 9.43
N GLU A 263 9.46 -23.60 8.52
CA GLU A 263 10.74 -22.86 8.58
C GLU A 263 10.50 -21.36 8.34
N ALA A 264 9.73 -21.01 7.30
CA ALA A 264 9.35 -19.65 6.99
C ALA A 264 8.57 -19.00 8.16
N GLN A 265 7.61 -19.74 8.74
CA GLN A 265 6.84 -19.26 9.89
C GLN A 265 7.73 -18.97 11.10
N THR A 266 8.72 -19.83 11.37
CA THR A 266 9.65 -19.63 12.49
C THR A 266 10.55 -18.40 12.29
N LYS A 267 11.07 -18.20 11.06
CA LYS A 267 11.89 -17.03 10.72
C LYS A 267 11.04 -15.73 10.81
N ALA A 268 9.84 -15.74 10.23
CA ALA A 268 8.94 -14.60 10.25
C ALA A 268 8.52 -14.21 11.68
N GLU A 269 8.19 -15.19 12.53
CA GLU A 269 7.85 -14.94 13.92
C GLU A 269 8.99 -14.24 14.66
N ARG A 270 10.21 -14.77 14.57
CA ARG A 270 11.37 -14.17 15.21
C ARG A 270 11.60 -12.72 14.73
N ALA A 271 11.58 -12.50 13.41
CA ALA A 271 11.86 -11.20 12.83
C ALA A 271 10.76 -10.18 13.19
N ALA A 272 9.48 -10.55 13.06
CA ALA A 272 8.36 -9.67 13.36
C ALA A 272 8.25 -9.35 14.85
N THR A 273 8.45 -10.33 15.75
CA THR A 273 8.41 -10.08 17.20
C THR A 273 9.55 -9.16 17.63
N ALA A 274 10.75 -9.32 17.07
CA ALA A 274 11.89 -8.45 17.37
C ALA A 274 11.61 -7.00 16.92
N PHE A 275 11.06 -6.81 15.74
CA PHE A 275 10.69 -5.48 15.24
C PHE A 275 9.59 -4.83 16.10
N ILE A 276 8.49 -5.54 16.34
CA ILE A 276 7.37 -5.00 17.13
C ILE A 276 7.80 -4.66 18.55
N ALA A 277 8.66 -5.47 19.18
CA ALA A 277 9.19 -5.20 20.51
C ALA A 277 10.07 -3.93 20.57
N ALA A 278 10.64 -3.50 19.44
CA ALA A 278 11.45 -2.28 19.35
C ALA A 278 10.61 -1.01 19.13
N LEU A 279 9.32 -1.13 18.79
CA LEU A 279 8.43 -0.01 18.59
C LEU A 279 8.02 0.67 19.92
N ASP A 280 7.38 1.83 19.81
CA ASP A 280 6.79 2.52 20.98
C ASP A 280 5.57 1.76 21.50
N HIS A 281 5.53 1.49 22.79
CA HIS A 281 4.44 0.83 23.51
C HIS A 281 3.67 1.77 24.44
N THR A 282 3.74 3.07 24.20
CA THR A 282 2.96 4.05 24.95
C THR A 282 1.46 3.82 24.70
N GLU A 283 0.71 3.60 25.78
CA GLU A 283 -0.75 3.49 25.69
C GLU A 283 -1.35 4.85 25.30
N ARG A 284 -2.23 4.84 24.31
CA ARG A 284 -2.97 6.00 23.82
C ARG A 284 -4.45 5.67 23.72
N GLU A 285 -5.29 6.66 23.91
CA GLU A 285 -6.75 6.50 23.75
C GLU A 285 -7.11 6.41 22.25
N ALA A 286 -8.01 5.49 21.93
CA ALA A 286 -8.54 5.37 20.58
C ALA A 286 -9.46 6.54 20.23
N VAL A 287 -9.37 7.00 18.99
CA VAL A 287 -10.16 8.11 18.46
C VAL A 287 -11.46 7.58 17.84
N ASP A 288 -12.57 8.27 18.07
CA ASP A 288 -13.84 7.95 17.41
C ASP A 288 -13.93 8.62 16.03
N TYR A 289 -13.45 7.93 15.01
CA TYR A 289 -13.54 8.39 13.62
C TYR A 289 -14.96 8.36 13.06
N MET A 290 -15.90 7.73 13.74
CA MET A 290 -17.30 7.69 13.29
C MET A 290 -18.02 9.01 13.51
N ALA A 291 -17.45 9.90 14.33
CA ALA A 291 -17.93 11.27 14.51
C ALA A 291 -17.61 12.20 13.31
N LEU A 292 -16.62 11.84 12.48
CA LEU A 292 -16.28 12.61 11.27
C LEU A 292 -17.44 12.58 10.26
N ASP A 293 -17.64 13.69 9.55
CA ASP A 293 -18.60 13.77 8.45
C ASP A 293 -17.89 13.56 7.11
N THR A 294 -18.30 12.60 6.32
CA THR A 294 -17.77 12.36 4.98
C THR A 294 -18.22 13.38 3.94
N GLY A 295 -19.26 14.17 4.24
CA GLY A 295 -19.93 15.01 3.25
C GLY A 295 -20.67 14.22 2.16
N LEU A 296 -20.64 12.90 2.20
CA LEU A 296 -21.27 12.03 1.20
C LEU A 296 -22.74 11.82 1.55
N HIS A 297 -23.61 12.63 0.98
CA HIS A 297 -25.05 12.55 1.20
C HIS A 297 -25.80 12.29 -0.10
N GLY A 298 -26.56 11.19 -0.16
CA GLY A 298 -27.41 10.90 -1.31
C GLY A 298 -26.64 10.56 -2.59
N ASN A 299 -26.90 11.27 -3.68
CA ASN A 299 -26.21 11.07 -4.95
C ASN A 299 -24.90 11.85 -4.94
N VAL A 300 -23.77 11.18 -5.05
CA VAL A 300 -22.47 11.80 -5.23
C VAL A 300 -22.25 12.04 -6.73
N ALA A 301 -22.19 13.30 -7.12
CA ALA A 301 -21.79 13.69 -8.46
C ALA A 301 -20.31 14.09 -8.45
N VAL A 302 -19.51 13.49 -9.30
CA VAL A 302 -18.11 13.87 -9.51
C VAL A 302 -18.06 14.70 -10.77
N GLU A 303 -17.61 15.96 -10.65
CA GLU A 303 -17.33 16.79 -11.82
C GLU A 303 -16.07 16.25 -12.50
N VAL A 304 -16.24 15.80 -13.75
CA VAL A 304 -15.13 15.39 -14.58
C VAL A 304 -14.80 16.59 -15.47
N PRO A 305 -13.60 17.19 -15.35
CA PRO A 305 -13.18 18.25 -16.25
C PRO A 305 -13.22 17.74 -17.70
N GLY A 306 -13.94 18.47 -18.57
CA GLY A 306 -14.10 18.14 -19.98
C GLY A 306 -12.86 18.42 -20.84
#